data_f49dda497213b18164f107575af05d12
#
_entry.id   f49dda497213b18164f107575af05d12
#
_cell.length_a   1.000
_cell.length_b   1.000
_cell.length_c   1.000
_cell.angle_alpha   90.00
_cell.angle_beta   90.00
_cell.angle_gamma   90.00
#
_symmetry.space_group_name_H-M   'P 1'
#
loop_
_entity.id
_entity.type
_entity.pdbx_description
1 polymer ?
#
loop_
_entity_poly.entity_id
_entity_poly.type
_entity_poly.pdbx_seq_one_letter_code
_entity_poly.pdbx_strand_id
1 'polypeptide(L)'
;MKRNPNLNYACLPMENAYNVRELGGYATKKGSVTNHHQFLRSENLTDITEEDKTFLIEYGLSAIIDLRSREEALIYPNPFRGNGAVNYMNCPLITEDVLDLRAVKEKGFDPGAFYIKLVEYKEMICRIFHFILDNLDGCI
;
A
#
# COMPACT_ATOMS: atom_id res chain seq x y z
N MET A 1 -17.67 -12.36 13.33
CA MET A 1 -16.64 -11.66 14.12
C MET A 1 -17.18 -10.26 14.44
N LYS A 2 -17.35 -9.87 15.70
CA LYS A 2 -17.86 -8.53 16.04
C LYS A 2 -16.80 -7.51 15.70
N ARG A 3 -17.07 -6.59 14.75
CA ARG A 3 -16.18 -5.48 14.42
C ARG A 3 -16.00 -4.62 15.67
N ASN A 4 -14.75 -4.32 16.04
CA ASN A 4 -14.44 -3.39 17.11
C ASN A 4 -14.91 -1.98 16.68
N PRO A 5 -15.89 -1.37 17.35
CA PRO A 5 -16.45 -0.08 16.95
C PRO A 5 -15.44 1.08 17.01
N ASN A 6 -14.32 0.90 17.70
CA ASN A 6 -13.23 1.88 17.77
C ASN A 6 -12.20 1.73 16.61
N LEU A 7 -12.36 0.74 15.75
CA LEU A 7 -11.60 0.55 14.51
C LEU A 7 -12.45 1.03 13.32
N ASN A 8 -13.04 2.20 13.42
CA ASN A 8 -13.70 2.88 12.32
C ASN A 8 -12.66 3.44 11.33
N TYR A 9 -11.77 2.56 10.93
CA TYR A 9 -10.97 2.79 9.75
C TYR A 9 -11.92 2.76 8.59
N ALA A 10 -11.92 3.80 7.77
CA ALA A 10 -12.72 3.87 6.58
C ALA A 10 -12.27 2.78 5.60
N CYS A 11 -12.73 1.56 5.87
CA CYS A 11 -12.63 0.47 4.93
C CYS A 11 -13.51 0.85 3.76
N LEU A 12 -12.93 0.92 2.57
CA LEU A 12 -13.71 1.20 1.37
C LEU A 12 -14.64 0.02 1.07
N PRO A 13 -15.85 0.29 0.56
CA PRO A 13 -16.88 -0.74 0.31
C PRO A 13 -16.58 -1.47 -1.00
N MET A 14 -15.54 -2.30 -1.00
CA MET A 14 -15.15 -3.11 -2.15
C MET A 14 -15.91 -4.44 -2.14
N GLU A 15 -16.16 -4.99 -3.33
CA GLU A 15 -16.80 -6.30 -3.48
C GLU A 15 -15.80 -7.43 -3.23
N ASN A 16 -14.62 -7.34 -3.85
CA ASN A 16 -13.63 -8.41 -3.82
C ASN A 16 -12.26 -7.98 -3.26
N ALA A 17 -12.27 -6.99 -2.37
CA ALA A 17 -11.13 -6.62 -1.54
C ALA A 17 -11.59 -6.28 -0.12
N TYR A 18 -10.93 -6.85 0.89
CA TYR A 18 -11.41 -6.78 2.26
C TYR A 18 -10.62 -5.82 3.15
N ASN A 19 -9.52 -5.30 2.65
CA ASN A 19 -8.56 -4.53 3.45
C ASN A 19 -8.09 -3.23 2.76
N VAL A 20 -8.91 -2.68 1.86
CA VAL A 20 -8.65 -1.36 1.28
C VAL A 20 -9.13 -0.29 2.25
N ARG A 21 -8.22 0.57 2.71
CA ARG A 21 -8.49 1.54 3.78
C ARG A 21 -7.94 2.91 3.47
N GLU A 22 -8.77 3.90 3.78
CA GLU A 22 -8.38 5.30 3.82
C GLU A 22 -7.44 5.58 5.01
N LEU A 23 -6.38 6.35 4.78
CA LEU A 23 -5.48 6.83 5.83
C LEU A 23 -5.76 8.28 6.27
N GLY A 24 -6.84 8.88 5.76
CA GLY A 24 -7.37 10.16 6.20
C GLY A 24 -8.19 10.09 7.47
N GLY A 25 -8.45 11.24 8.08
CA GLY A 25 -9.31 11.39 9.26
C GLY A 25 -8.65 11.04 10.60
N TYR A 26 -7.36 10.73 10.64
CA TYR A 26 -6.66 10.45 11.91
C TYR A 26 -6.30 11.75 12.63
N ALA A 27 -6.59 11.80 13.93
CA ALA A 27 -6.24 12.94 14.76
C ALA A 27 -4.71 13.11 14.86
N THR A 28 -4.26 14.36 14.66
CA THR A 28 -2.86 14.73 14.81
C THR A 28 -2.58 15.35 16.18
N LYS A 29 -1.32 15.36 16.61
CA LYS A 29 -0.91 16.02 17.86
C LYS A 29 -1.19 17.53 17.88
N LYS A 30 -1.41 18.15 16.71
CA LYS A 30 -1.70 19.60 16.57
C LYS A 30 -3.20 19.90 16.58
N GLY A 31 -4.08 18.92 16.81
CA GLY A 31 -5.53 19.09 16.86
C GLY A 31 -6.22 19.13 15.49
N SER A 32 -5.49 18.87 14.40
CA SER A 32 -6.05 18.67 13.06
C SER A 32 -6.25 17.17 12.79
N VAL A 33 -6.73 16.83 11.61
CA VAL A 33 -6.81 15.43 11.11
C VAL A 33 -5.99 15.27 9.84
N THR A 34 -5.59 14.06 9.53
CA THR A 34 -4.96 13.75 8.24
C THR A 34 -5.97 13.91 7.10
N ASN A 35 -5.50 14.35 5.95
CA ASN A 35 -6.37 14.58 4.79
C ASN A 35 -6.95 13.27 4.26
N HIS A 36 -8.23 13.30 3.88
CA HIS A 36 -8.87 12.23 3.11
C HIS A 36 -8.45 12.31 1.63
N HIS A 37 -8.62 11.22 0.91
CA HIS A 37 -8.32 11.10 -0.53
C HIS A 37 -6.85 11.39 -0.89
N GLN A 38 -5.93 11.07 0.03
CA GLN A 38 -4.50 11.22 -0.21
C GLN A 38 -3.79 9.85 -0.25
N PHE A 39 -4.04 9.02 0.73
CA PHE A 39 -3.38 7.74 0.85
C PHE A 39 -4.36 6.63 1.21
N LEU A 40 -4.31 5.57 0.41
CA LEU A 40 -4.95 4.31 0.72
C LEU A 40 -3.89 3.26 1.07
N ARG A 41 -4.25 2.32 1.92
CA ARG A 41 -3.52 1.05 2.02
C ARG A 41 -4.42 -0.05 1.54
N SER A 42 -3.86 -1.00 0.81
CA SER A 42 -4.60 -2.17 0.36
C SER A 42 -3.83 -3.47 0.61
N GLU A 43 -4.52 -4.56 0.50
CA GLU A 43 -3.98 -5.86 0.18
C GLU A 43 -3.63 -5.95 -1.31
N ASN A 44 -3.30 -7.16 -1.77
CA ASN A 44 -3.17 -7.45 -3.19
C ASN A 44 -4.53 -7.26 -3.90
N LEU A 45 -4.53 -6.46 -4.98
CA LEU A 45 -5.72 -6.11 -5.75
C LEU A 45 -5.94 -6.98 -6.99
N THR A 46 -5.23 -8.10 -7.14
CA THR A 46 -5.25 -8.93 -8.37
C THR A 46 -6.66 -9.37 -8.75
N ASP A 47 -7.49 -9.70 -7.77
CA ASP A 47 -8.80 -10.32 -7.97
C ASP A 47 -9.98 -9.35 -7.82
N ILE A 48 -9.75 -8.03 -7.83
CA ILE A 48 -10.83 -7.05 -7.74
C ILE A 48 -11.70 -7.05 -9.00
N THR A 49 -12.97 -6.72 -8.83
CA THR A 49 -13.95 -6.64 -9.92
C THR A 49 -13.76 -5.38 -10.80
N GLU A 50 -14.41 -5.31 -11.94
CA GLU A 50 -14.42 -4.08 -12.76
C GLU A 50 -15.17 -2.95 -12.05
N GLU A 51 -16.18 -3.29 -11.24
CA GLU A 51 -16.91 -2.37 -10.37
C GLU A 51 -15.97 -1.79 -9.31
N ASP A 52 -15.17 -2.63 -8.67
CA ASP A 52 -14.15 -2.20 -7.70
C ASP A 52 -13.11 -1.25 -8.35
N LYS A 53 -12.66 -1.55 -9.57
CA LYS A 53 -11.73 -0.68 -10.30
C LYS A 53 -12.35 0.68 -10.60
N THR A 54 -13.58 0.67 -11.09
CA THR A 54 -14.36 1.89 -11.40
C THR A 54 -14.50 2.71 -10.13
N PHE A 55 -14.91 2.07 -9.03
CA PHE A 55 -15.05 2.72 -7.72
C PHE A 55 -13.74 3.39 -7.28
N LEU A 56 -12.59 2.71 -7.37
CA LEU A 56 -11.30 3.29 -6.98
C LEU A 56 -10.91 4.49 -7.85
N ILE A 57 -11.15 4.44 -9.15
CA ILE A 57 -10.92 5.57 -10.06
C ILE A 57 -11.82 6.75 -9.68
N GLU A 58 -13.10 6.52 -9.45
CA GLU A 58 -14.06 7.55 -9.02
C GLU A 58 -13.73 8.10 -7.62
N TYR A 59 -13.15 7.29 -6.76
CA TYR A 59 -12.63 7.71 -5.46
C TYR A 59 -11.45 8.67 -5.56
N GLY A 60 -10.80 8.72 -6.74
CA GLY A 60 -9.68 9.60 -7.03
C GLY A 60 -8.31 8.89 -7.07
N LEU A 61 -8.29 7.55 -7.19
CA LEU A 61 -7.03 6.81 -7.33
C LEU A 61 -6.28 7.28 -8.58
N SER A 62 -5.10 7.85 -8.39
CA SER A 62 -4.23 8.38 -9.46
C SER A 62 -2.90 7.64 -9.57
N ALA A 63 -2.46 7.01 -8.49
CA ALA A 63 -1.19 6.29 -8.46
C ALA A 63 -1.23 5.05 -7.56
N ILE A 64 -0.39 4.06 -7.87
CA ILE A 64 -0.21 2.84 -7.06
C ILE A 64 1.27 2.57 -6.88
N ILE A 65 1.67 2.29 -5.64
CA ILE A 65 2.98 1.77 -5.28
C ILE A 65 2.82 0.31 -4.89
N ASP A 66 3.29 -0.58 -5.73
CA ASP A 66 3.29 -2.02 -5.48
C ASP A 66 4.62 -2.43 -4.84
N LEU A 67 4.57 -2.78 -3.55
CA LEU A 67 5.74 -3.11 -2.74
C LEU A 67 6.13 -4.60 -2.81
N ARG A 68 5.38 -5.40 -3.57
CA ARG A 68 5.62 -6.85 -3.74
C ARG A 68 6.88 -7.10 -4.55
N SER A 69 7.42 -8.32 -4.43
CA SER A 69 8.55 -8.74 -5.27
C SER A 69 8.20 -8.64 -6.76
N ARG A 70 9.23 -8.55 -7.61
CA ARG A 70 9.01 -8.50 -9.07
C ARG A 70 8.35 -9.77 -9.58
N GLU A 71 8.75 -10.93 -9.03
CA GLU A 71 8.21 -12.23 -9.37
C GLU A 71 6.73 -12.32 -9.02
N GLU A 72 6.36 -11.90 -7.81
CA GLU A 72 4.97 -11.87 -7.38
C GLU A 72 4.12 -10.93 -8.24
N ALA A 73 4.62 -9.73 -8.54
CA ALA A 73 3.93 -8.76 -9.39
C ALA A 73 3.80 -9.22 -10.86
N LEU A 74 4.63 -10.16 -11.32
CA LEU A 74 4.51 -10.78 -12.64
C LEU A 74 3.51 -11.94 -12.65
N ILE A 75 3.52 -12.77 -11.62
CA ILE A 75 2.60 -13.92 -11.49
C ILE A 75 1.18 -13.45 -11.21
N TYR A 76 1.05 -12.44 -10.36
CA TYR A 76 -0.22 -11.85 -9.93
C TYR A 76 -0.25 -10.34 -10.29
N PRO A 77 -0.45 -9.99 -11.57
CA PRO A 77 -0.35 -8.61 -12.02
C PRO A 77 -1.42 -7.73 -11.37
N ASN A 78 -1.02 -6.53 -11.00
CA ASN A 78 -1.96 -5.53 -10.51
C ASN A 78 -2.87 -5.09 -11.68
N PRO A 79 -4.20 -5.04 -11.51
CA PRO A 79 -5.15 -4.73 -12.57
C PRO A 79 -5.03 -3.30 -13.13
N PHE A 80 -4.34 -2.41 -12.43
CA PHE A 80 -4.05 -1.05 -12.91
C PHE A 80 -2.71 -0.94 -13.64
N ARG A 81 -1.92 -2.00 -13.70
CA ARG A 81 -0.67 -2.01 -14.45
C ARG A 81 -0.94 -1.83 -15.95
N GLY A 82 -0.43 -0.73 -16.53
CA GLY A 82 -0.67 -0.38 -17.94
C GLY A 82 -2.01 0.31 -18.18
N ASN A 83 -2.79 0.59 -17.14
CA ASN A 83 -3.96 1.44 -17.23
C ASN A 83 -3.50 2.91 -17.33
N GLY A 84 -3.79 3.59 -18.44
CA GLY A 84 -3.34 4.97 -18.66
C GLY A 84 -3.92 6.01 -17.70
N ALA A 85 -4.92 5.65 -16.90
CA ALA A 85 -5.54 6.55 -15.91
C ALA A 85 -4.84 6.53 -14.55
N VAL A 86 -4.04 5.49 -14.25
CA VAL A 86 -3.38 5.31 -12.96
C VAL A 86 -1.88 5.09 -13.15
N ASN A 87 -1.07 5.91 -12.53
CA ASN A 87 0.38 5.76 -12.53
C ASN A 87 0.77 4.57 -11.65
N TYR A 88 1.45 3.58 -12.21
CA TYR A 88 1.82 2.37 -11.49
C TYR A 88 3.34 2.24 -11.37
N MET A 89 3.81 2.03 -10.15
CA MET A 89 5.21 1.72 -9.86
C MET A 89 5.31 0.44 -9.03
N ASN A 90 6.06 -0.55 -9.51
CA ASN A 90 6.51 -1.66 -8.67
C ASN A 90 7.86 -1.29 -8.03
N CYS A 91 7.89 -1.25 -6.71
CA CYS A 91 9.05 -0.90 -5.90
C CYS A 91 9.20 -1.90 -4.74
N PRO A 92 9.81 -3.08 -5.00
CA PRO A 92 9.96 -4.11 -4.00
C PRO A 92 10.71 -3.62 -2.76
N LEU A 93 10.07 -3.70 -1.59
CA LEU A 93 10.71 -3.37 -0.31
C LEU A 93 11.40 -4.57 0.33
N ILE A 94 10.90 -5.78 0.06
CA ILE A 94 11.45 -7.00 0.62
C ILE A 94 12.35 -7.63 -0.45
N THR A 95 13.65 -7.48 -0.27
CA THR A 95 14.68 -8.11 -1.09
C THR A 95 15.47 -9.10 -0.24
N GLU A 96 16.29 -9.95 -0.87
CA GLU A 96 17.16 -10.89 -0.15
C GLU A 96 18.11 -10.18 0.84
N ASP A 97 18.53 -8.94 0.51
CA ASP A 97 19.39 -8.12 1.36
C ASP A 97 18.66 -7.64 2.63
N VAL A 98 17.34 -7.47 2.57
CA VAL A 98 16.53 -7.01 3.70
C VAL A 98 16.07 -8.17 4.57
N LEU A 99 15.70 -9.29 3.96
CA LEU A 99 15.20 -10.49 4.63
C LEU A 99 16.24 -11.60 4.63
N ASP A 100 17.01 -11.71 5.72
CA ASP A 100 17.89 -12.86 5.94
C ASP A 100 17.09 -14.08 6.40
N LEU A 101 16.70 -14.91 5.45
CA LEU A 101 15.93 -16.14 5.68
C LEU A 101 16.67 -17.15 6.57
N ARG A 102 18.02 -17.14 6.62
CA ARG A 102 18.82 -18.01 7.48
C ARG A 102 18.69 -17.56 8.94
N ALA A 103 18.87 -16.26 9.17
CA ALA A 103 18.69 -15.69 10.50
C ALA A 103 17.25 -15.88 11.04
N VAL A 104 16.25 -15.77 10.15
CA VAL A 104 14.84 -16.03 10.52
C VAL A 104 14.62 -17.49 10.93
N LYS A 105 15.24 -18.45 10.22
CA LYS A 105 15.14 -19.88 10.58
C LYS A 105 15.82 -20.22 11.90
N GLU A 106 16.94 -19.56 12.21
CA GLU A 106 17.73 -19.84 13.41
C GLU A 106 17.20 -19.14 14.66
N LYS A 107 16.76 -17.89 14.52
CA LYS A 107 16.42 -17.00 15.66
C LYS A 107 14.94 -16.66 15.76
N GLY A 108 14.13 -17.05 14.77
CA GLY A 108 12.76 -16.61 14.63
C GLY A 108 12.63 -15.26 13.92
N PHE A 109 11.41 -14.92 13.52
CA PHE A 109 11.10 -13.64 12.87
C PHE A 109 10.81 -12.56 13.93
N ASP A 110 11.60 -11.49 13.92
CA ASP A 110 11.36 -10.28 14.71
C ASP A 110 10.77 -9.19 13.81
N PRO A 111 9.45 -8.90 13.89
CA PRO A 111 8.82 -7.88 13.07
C PRO A 111 9.39 -6.48 13.30
N GLY A 112 9.78 -6.13 14.54
CA GLY A 112 10.31 -4.82 14.88
C GLY A 112 11.65 -4.56 14.19
N ALA A 113 12.59 -5.49 14.33
CA ALA A 113 13.89 -5.41 13.67
C ALA A 113 13.74 -5.42 12.13
N PHE A 114 12.79 -6.17 11.60
CA PHE A 114 12.50 -6.20 10.17
C PHE A 114 12.03 -4.85 9.65
N TYR A 115 11.06 -4.20 10.31
CA TYR A 115 10.58 -2.87 9.89
C TYR A 115 11.65 -1.79 9.99
N ILE A 116 12.55 -1.87 11.00
CA ILE A 116 13.71 -0.96 11.08
C ILE A 116 14.60 -1.10 9.85
N LYS A 117 14.94 -2.34 9.44
CA LYS A 117 15.71 -2.57 8.23
C LYS A 117 15.05 -2.03 6.98
N LEU A 118 13.72 -2.18 6.83
CA LEU A 118 12.97 -1.64 5.69
C LEU A 118 13.16 -0.13 5.57
N VAL A 119 13.06 0.63 6.66
CA VAL A 119 13.20 2.10 6.61
C VAL A 119 14.66 2.55 6.45
N GLU A 120 15.62 1.70 6.75
CA GLU A 120 17.04 1.95 6.50
C GLU A 120 17.44 1.77 5.03
N TYR A 121 16.60 1.10 4.22
CA TYR A 121 16.85 0.91 2.79
C TYR A 121 16.56 2.19 1.99
N LYS A 122 17.44 3.17 2.17
CA LYS A 122 17.25 4.57 1.77
C LYS A 122 16.92 4.74 0.29
N GLU A 123 17.55 3.97 -0.60
CA GLU A 123 17.33 4.08 -2.04
C GLU A 123 15.86 3.81 -2.40
N MET A 124 15.30 2.71 -1.89
CA MET A 124 13.91 2.35 -2.18
C MET A 124 12.93 3.31 -1.51
N ILE A 125 13.23 3.73 -0.29
CA ILE A 125 12.44 4.74 0.42
C ILE A 125 12.45 6.07 -0.35
N CYS A 126 13.59 6.55 -0.83
CA CYS A 126 13.68 7.75 -1.66
C CYS A 126 12.85 7.61 -2.95
N ARG A 127 12.91 6.47 -3.64
CA ARG A 127 12.10 6.21 -4.84
C ARG A 127 10.61 6.30 -4.56
N ILE A 128 10.15 5.70 -3.45
CA ILE A 128 8.75 5.76 -3.02
C ILE A 128 8.33 7.22 -2.79
N PHE A 129 9.10 7.99 -2.03
CA PHE A 129 8.75 9.38 -1.73
C PHE A 129 8.82 10.29 -2.95
N HIS A 130 9.76 10.10 -3.89
CA HIS A 130 9.75 10.83 -5.15
C HIS A 130 8.50 10.52 -5.95
N PHE A 131 8.13 9.23 -6.07
CA PHE A 131 6.91 8.85 -6.78
C PHE A 131 5.66 9.45 -6.13
N ILE A 132 5.59 9.49 -4.79
CA ILE A 132 4.49 10.16 -4.08
C ILE A 132 4.46 11.65 -4.44
N LEU A 133 5.60 12.35 -4.40
CA LEU A 133 5.67 13.78 -4.71
C LEU A 133 5.23 14.09 -6.15
N ASP A 134 5.53 13.20 -7.09
CA ASP A 134 5.15 13.32 -8.49
C ASP A 134 3.64 13.04 -8.76
N ASN A 135 2.90 12.55 -7.75
CA ASN A 135 1.51 12.09 -7.88
C ASN A 135 0.58 12.65 -6.79
N LEU A 136 0.83 13.84 -6.27
CA LEU A 136 0.04 14.45 -5.18
C LEU A 136 -1.34 14.96 -5.59
N ASP A 137 -1.65 15.01 -6.89
CA ASP A 137 -2.91 15.54 -7.41
C ASP A 137 -4.10 14.57 -7.27
N GLY A 138 -3.86 13.39 -6.71
CA GLY A 138 -4.88 12.37 -6.46
C GLY A 138 -4.55 11.48 -5.28
N CYS A 139 -5.27 10.37 -5.20
CA CYS A 139 -5.09 9.36 -4.16
C CYS A 139 -4.05 8.31 -4.58
N ILE A 140 -3.18 7.92 -3.66
CA ILE A 140 -2.12 6.92 -3.84
C ILE A 140 -2.40 5.70 -2.98
#